data_de50038161bbee0b9a0432a9bedf4e3d
#
_entry.id   de50038161bbee0b9a0432a9bedf4e3d
#
_cell.length_a   1.000
_cell.length_b   1.000
_cell.length_c   1.000
_cell.angle_alpha   90.00
_cell.angle_beta   90.00
_cell.angle_gamma   90.00
#
_symmetry.space_group_name_H-M   'P 1'
#
loop_
_entity.id
_entity.type
_entity.pdbx_description
1 polymer ?
#
loop_
_entity_poly.entity_id
_entity_poly.type
_entity_poly.pdbx_seq_one_letter_code
_entity_poly.pdbx_strand_id
1 'polypeptide(L)'
;YWSGDAPLSKTMPERTTPRFVEGSGLVVNTVPPNDFGHFEMLNELVQMEPAEALDPELAGQFAAIGIVKGEEFAPDERMRKILEKAVVVGNAASRTLGMGAHPTDRWRFYDDSPTWWNMLFEGGYQFKNPPPKILANGEVQQTPNQGARRLHSRTGFFYTATGITPAMCMFLTNVGSQYMIANIDSRGVPFNGSKTYKVDLPKDIPAARFWSFTVYDNESRSMLQTPQKYPRAGSQSYPSTASNLKTDG
;
A
#
# COMPACT_ATOMS: atom_id res chain seq x y z
N TYR A 1 11.64 5.38 -11.28
CA TYR A 1 11.22 4.03 -11.64
C TYR A 1 11.94 3.61 -12.91
N TRP A 2 12.74 2.57 -12.82
CA TRP A 2 13.54 2.09 -13.93
C TRP A 2 12.93 0.78 -14.43
N SER A 3 12.42 0.73 -15.66
CA SER A 3 11.95 -0.51 -16.29
C SER A 3 13.16 -1.32 -16.74
N GLY A 4 13.31 -2.51 -16.17
CA GLY A 4 14.52 -3.31 -16.36
C GLY A 4 14.69 -4.01 -17.70
N ASP A 5 13.75 -3.89 -18.61
CA ASP A 5 13.73 -4.64 -19.88
C ASP A 5 13.99 -3.77 -21.11
N ALA A 6 14.17 -2.45 -20.94
CA ALA A 6 14.71 -1.66 -22.01
C ALA A 6 16.21 -2.01 -22.17
N PRO A 7 16.66 -2.50 -23.33
CA PRO A 7 18.08 -2.64 -23.56
C PRO A 7 18.72 -1.28 -23.31
N LEU A 8 19.73 -1.25 -22.45
CA LEU A 8 20.52 -0.05 -22.24
C LEU A 8 20.98 0.43 -23.62
N SER A 9 20.34 1.45 -24.14
CA SER A 9 20.74 2.06 -25.40
C SER A 9 22.19 2.44 -25.25
N LYS A 10 23.03 1.99 -26.19
CA LYS A 10 24.45 2.39 -26.26
C LYS A 10 24.62 3.90 -26.45
N THR A 11 23.52 4.62 -26.65
CA THR A 11 23.41 6.06 -26.80
C THR A 11 22.71 6.75 -25.65
N MET A 12 22.83 6.22 -24.40
CA MET A 12 22.41 7.02 -23.25
C MET A 12 23.23 8.33 -23.25
N PRO A 13 22.56 9.49 -23.22
CA PRO A 13 23.26 10.73 -23.01
C PRO A 13 24.10 10.62 -21.75
N GLU A 14 25.27 11.23 -21.77
CA GLU A 14 26.19 11.29 -20.65
C GLU A 14 25.39 11.49 -19.37
N ARG A 15 25.54 10.57 -18.42
CA ARG A 15 24.79 10.63 -17.14
C ARG A 15 25.07 11.98 -16.49
N THR A 16 24.17 12.90 -16.65
CA THR A 16 24.23 14.14 -15.87
C THR A 16 24.17 13.74 -14.40
N THR A 17 25.19 14.16 -13.64
CA THR A 17 25.20 13.96 -12.20
C THR A 17 23.89 14.51 -11.63
N PRO A 18 23.11 13.73 -10.87
CA PRO A 18 21.88 14.24 -10.28
C PRO A 18 22.18 15.51 -9.49
N ARG A 19 21.54 16.61 -9.85
CA ARG A 19 21.66 17.85 -9.11
C ARG A 19 20.62 17.81 -7.99
N PHE A 20 21.08 17.70 -6.77
CA PHE A 20 20.22 17.89 -5.61
C PHE A 20 19.99 19.39 -5.42
N VAL A 21 18.75 19.79 -5.40
CA VAL A 21 18.36 21.15 -5.03
C VAL A 21 18.11 21.16 -3.54
N GLU A 22 18.51 22.24 -2.89
CA GLU A 22 18.21 22.42 -1.49
C GLU A 22 16.67 22.39 -1.28
N GLY A 23 16.24 21.60 -0.31
CA GLY A 23 14.83 21.50 0.00
C GLY A 23 14.30 22.78 0.65
N SER A 24 12.97 22.89 0.76
CA SER A 24 12.32 24.08 1.35
C SER A 24 12.65 24.31 2.84
N GLY A 25 13.33 23.35 3.50
CA GLY A 25 13.52 23.35 4.94
C GLY A 25 12.26 23.04 5.75
N LEU A 26 11.14 22.80 5.08
CA LEU A 26 9.88 22.46 5.74
C LEU A 26 9.90 21.01 6.19
N VAL A 27 9.52 20.81 7.44
CA VAL A 27 9.20 19.47 7.95
C VAL A 27 7.74 19.20 7.63
N VAL A 28 7.49 18.28 6.72
CA VAL A 28 6.12 17.91 6.30
C VAL A 28 5.73 16.60 6.97
N ASN A 29 4.63 16.61 7.70
CA ASN A 29 4.00 15.38 8.17
C ASN A 29 3.20 14.77 7.03
N THR A 30 3.61 13.60 6.55
CA THR A 30 2.91 12.89 5.47
C THR A 30 1.79 11.98 5.98
N VAL A 31 1.65 11.83 7.30
CA VAL A 31 0.58 11.02 7.90
C VAL A 31 -0.71 11.84 7.91
N PRO A 32 -1.80 11.33 7.29
CA PRO A 32 -3.08 12.04 7.30
C PRO A 32 -3.62 12.24 8.72
N PRO A 33 -4.36 13.32 8.96
CA PRO A 33 -5.02 13.55 10.25
C PRO A 33 -5.96 12.41 10.64
N ASN A 34 -6.03 12.10 11.93
CA ASN A 34 -6.94 11.10 12.52
C ASN A 34 -8.15 11.76 13.20
N ASP A 35 -8.52 12.93 12.75
CA ASP A 35 -9.64 13.72 13.24
C ASP A 35 -10.42 14.30 12.06
N PHE A 36 -11.33 15.21 12.32
CA PHE A 36 -12.13 15.86 11.27
C PHE A 36 -11.29 16.54 10.20
N GLY A 37 -10.07 17.00 10.52
CA GLY A 37 -9.13 17.57 9.57
C GLY A 37 -8.81 16.65 8.38
N HIS A 38 -9.05 15.34 8.51
CA HIS A 38 -8.95 14.41 7.37
C HIS A 38 -9.92 14.78 6.23
N PHE A 39 -11.15 15.17 6.56
CA PHE A 39 -12.13 15.55 5.56
C PHE A 39 -11.88 16.96 5.00
N GLU A 40 -11.35 17.86 5.82
CA GLU A 40 -10.92 19.19 5.37
C GLU A 40 -9.78 19.06 4.35
N MET A 41 -8.75 18.25 4.67
CA MET A 41 -7.66 17.94 3.74
C MET A 41 -8.17 17.25 2.46
N LEU A 42 -9.11 16.30 2.59
CA LEU A 42 -9.71 15.63 1.44
C LEU A 42 -10.46 16.63 0.55
N ASN A 43 -11.21 17.56 1.16
CA ASN A 43 -11.87 18.63 0.41
C ASN A 43 -10.85 19.50 -0.34
N GLU A 44 -9.78 19.93 0.31
CA GLU A 44 -8.71 20.70 -0.35
C GLU A 44 -8.16 19.98 -1.58
N LEU A 45 -7.88 18.67 -1.45
CA LEU A 45 -7.41 17.86 -2.58
C LEU A 45 -8.43 17.80 -3.71
N VAL A 46 -9.71 17.59 -3.40
CA VAL A 46 -10.78 17.56 -4.41
C VAL A 46 -10.90 18.91 -5.12
N GLN A 47 -10.73 20.01 -4.41
CA GLN A 47 -10.75 21.35 -5.03
C GLN A 47 -9.54 21.62 -5.92
N MET A 48 -8.37 21.05 -5.60
CA MET A 48 -7.14 21.25 -6.38
C MET A 48 -7.11 20.40 -7.65
N GLU A 49 -7.60 19.15 -7.60
CA GLU A 49 -7.53 18.22 -8.71
C GLU A 49 -8.47 18.64 -9.86
N PRO A 50 -8.09 18.39 -11.14
CA PRO A 50 -9.01 18.52 -12.25
C PRO A 50 -10.26 17.64 -12.06
N ALA A 51 -11.42 18.11 -12.50
CA ALA A 51 -12.68 17.36 -12.34
C ALA A 51 -12.62 15.96 -12.96
N GLU A 52 -11.90 15.83 -14.08
CA GLU A 52 -11.72 14.58 -14.83
C GLU A 52 -10.69 13.63 -14.18
N ALA A 53 -9.89 14.09 -13.23
CA ALA A 53 -8.91 13.27 -12.52
C ALA A 53 -9.58 12.34 -11.49
N LEU A 54 -10.76 12.70 -11.01
CA LEU A 54 -11.52 11.91 -10.06
C LEU A 54 -12.37 10.86 -10.78
N ASP A 55 -12.18 9.60 -10.42
CA ASP A 55 -13.09 8.53 -10.85
C ASP A 55 -14.52 8.87 -10.39
N PRO A 56 -15.54 8.81 -11.29
CA PRO A 56 -16.91 9.20 -10.95
C PRO A 56 -17.50 8.50 -9.73
N GLU A 57 -17.11 7.26 -9.48
CA GLU A 57 -17.54 6.52 -8.30
C GLU A 57 -16.95 7.11 -7.01
N LEU A 58 -15.68 7.50 -7.04
CA LEU A 58 -15.05 8.18 -5.90
C LEU A 58 -15.63 9.56 -5.67
N ALA A 59 -15.81 10.33 -6.76
CA ALA A 59 -16.45 11.65 -6.68
C ALA A 59 -17.85 11.54 -6.09
N GLY A 60 -18.62 10.51 -6.47
CA GLY A 60 -19.95 10.24 -5.89
C GLY A 60 -19.92 9.92 -4.40
N GLN A 61 -18.89 9.16 -3.93
CA GLN A 61 -18.72 8.89 -2.51
C GLN A 61 -18.38 10.16 -1.72
N PHE A 62 -17.54 11.04 -2.27
CA PHE A 62 -17.22 12.32 -1.64
C PHE A 62 -18.42 13.27 -1.64
N ALA A 63 -19.17 13.32 -2.74
CA ALA A 63 -20.39 14.11 -2.82
C ALA A 63 -21.45 13.67 -1.79
N ALA A 64 -21.54 12.37 -1.50
CA ALA A 64 -22.47 11.84 -0.50
C ALA A 64 -22.22 12.36 0.93
N ILE A 65 -21.02 12.86 1.20
CA ILE A 65 -20.67 13.51 2.48
C ILE A 65 -20.51 15.03 2.36
N GLY A 66 -20.89 15.61 1.22
CA GLY A 66 -20.86 17.05 0.98
C GLY A 66 -19.54 17.59 0.45
N ILE A 67 -18.60 16.74 0.02
CA ILE A 67 -17.36 17.18 -0.62
C ILE A 67 -17.57 17.15 -2.14
N VAL A 68 -17.82 18.32 -2.72
CA VAL A 68 -18.08 18.49 -4.16
C VAL A 68 -17.14 19.56 -4.72
N LYS A 69 -16.53 19.26 -5.88
CA LYS A 69 -15.64 20.22 -6.52
C LYS A 69 -16.40 21.49 -6.94
N GLY A 70 -15.86 22.63 -6.56
CA GLY A 70 -16.45 23.94 -6.82
C GLY A 70 -17.49 24.39 -5.77
N GLU A 71 -17.76 23.57 -4.76
CA GLU A 71 -18.69 23.89 -3.67
C GLU A 71 -17.95 24.00 -2.34
N GLU A 72 -18.52 24.78 -1.42
CA GLU A 72 -18.00 24.91 -0.06
C GLU A 72 -18.34 23.66 0.76
N PHE A 73 -17.34 23.06 1.42
CA PHE A 73 -17.56 21.97 2.35
C PHE A 73 -18.01 22.49 3.71
N ALA A 74 -19.30 22.57 3.91
CA ALA A 74 -19.96 23.09 5.11
C ALA A 74 -20.96 22.08 5.70
N PRO A 75 -20.48 20.96 6.28
CA PRO A 75 -21.36 19.95 6.85
C PRO A 75 -22.16 20.51 8.04
N ASP A 76 -23.45 20.22 8.09
CA ASP A 76 -24.29 20.54 9.23
C ASP A 76 -23.81 19.83 10.51
N GLU A 77 -24.36 20.21 11.67
CA GLU A 77 -23.96 19.64 12.97
C GLU A 77 -24.13 18.12 13.03
N ARG A 78 -25.19 17.59 12.40
CA ARG A 78 -25.44 16.14 12.33
C ARG A 78 -24.37 15.45 11.50
N MET A 79 -24.07 15.95 10.31
CA MET A 79 -23.07 15.38 9.42
C MET A 79 -21.68 15.49 10.04
N ARG A 80 -21.35 16.62 10.66
CA ARG A 80 -20.06 16.80 11.36
C ARG A 80 -19.84 15.72 12.41
N LYS A 81 -20.82 15.46 13.27
CA LYS A 81 -20.74 14.39 14.29
C LYS A 81 -20.57 12.98 13.67
N ILE A 82 -21.22 12.74 12.53
CA ILE A 82 -21.04 11.47 11.79
C ILE A 82 -19.61 11.35 11.29
N LEU A 83 -19.06 12.38 10.68
CA LEU A 83 -17.72 12.37 10.13
C LEU A 83 -16.66 12.25 11.21
N GLU A 84 -16.79 12.95 12.32
CA GLU A 84 -15.90 12.83 13.50
C GLU A 84 -15.86 11.37 14.01
N LYS A 85 -17.01 10.72 14.09
CA LYS A 85 -17.07 9.29 14.45
C LYS A 85 -16.51 8.38 13.35
N ALA A 86 -16.73 8.71 12.09
CA ALA A 86 -16.25 7.93 10.95
C ALA A 86 -14.73 7.86 10.90
N VAL A 87 -14.00 8.93 11.24
CA VAL A 87 -12.54 8.91 11.33
C VAL A 87 -12.06 7.88 12.35
N VAL A 88 -12.64 7.88 13.54
CA VAL A 88 -12.25 6.94 14.61
C VAL A 88 -12.49 5.50 14.17
N VAL A 89 -13.66 5.22 13.59
CA VAL A 89 -14.02 3.87 13.11
C VAL A 89 -13.13 3.46 11.93
N GLY A 90 -12.91 4.38 10.98
CA GLY A 90 -12.06 4.14 9.81
C GLY A 90 -10.61 3.86 10.19
N ASN A 91 -10.06 4.60 11.15
CA ASN A 91 -8.73 4.36 11.67
C ASN A 91 -8.62 2.98 12.34
N ALA A 92 -9.57 2.64 13.23
CA ALA A 92 -9.58 1.34 13.89
C ALA A 92 -9.70 0.18 12.88
N ALA A 93 -10.57 0.32 11.87
CA ALA A 93 -10.73 -0.68 10.82
C ALA A 93 -9.45 -0.85 9.97
N SER A 94 -8.83 0.26 9.56
CA SER A 94 -7.60 0.21 8.76
C SER A 94 -6.41 -0.37 9.52
N ARG A 95 -6.27 -0.05 10.80
CA ARG A 95 -5.26 -0.67 11.68
C ARG A 95 -5.48 -2.17 11.82
N THR A 96 -6.72 -2.60 12.04
CA THR A 96 -7.06 -4.02 12.13
C THR A 96 -6.68 -4.77 10.85
N LEU A 97 -6.98 -4.20 9.69
CA LEU A 97 -6.58 -4.76 8.39
C LEU A 97 -5.05 -4.81 8.23
N GLY A 98 -4.34 -3.77 8.65
CA GLY A 98 -2.88 -3.70 8.59
C GLY A 98 -2.17 -4.60 9.61
N MET A 99 -2.84 -5.02 10.68
CA MET A 99 -2.27 -5.84 11.76
C MET A 99 -2.54 -7.34 11.63
N GLY A 100 -3.11 -7.80 10.52
CA GLY A 100 -3.25 -9.24 10.25
C GLY A 100 -4.65 -9.82 10.30
N ALA A 101 -5.68 -9.02 10.58
CA ALA A 101 -7.05 -9.45 10.40
C ALA A 101 -7.42 -9.44 8.91
N HIS A 102 -7.01 -10.50 8.20
CA HIS A 102 -7.24 -10.58 6.75
C HIS A 102 -8.68 -11.01 6.48
N PRO A 103 -9.51 -10.13 5.90
CA PRO A 103 -10.92 -10.43 5.64
C PRO A 103 -11.09 -11.40 4.46
N THR A 104 -10.03 -11.70 3.74
CA THR A 104 -10.07 -12.55 2.55
C THR A 104 -8.77 -13.33 2.36
N ASP A 105 -8.89 -14.58 1.97
CA ASP A 105 -7.76 -15.44 1.60
C ASP A 105 -7.07 -14.96 0.32
N ARG A 106 -7.72 -14.11 -0.48
CA ARG A 106 -7.18 -13.57 -1.74
C ARG A 106 -5.98 -12.64 -1.54
N TRP A 107 -5.72 -12.22 -0.31
CA TRP A 107 -4.52 -11.45 0.02
C TRP A 107 -3.31 -12.35 0.23
N ARG A 108 -3.53 -13.66 0.49
CA ARG A 108 -2.45 -14.60 0.75
C ARG A 108 -1.64 -14.86 -0.50
N PHE A 109 -0.36 -15.04 -0.33
CA PHE A 109 0.53 -15.48 -1.39
C PHE A 109 0.60 -17.00 -1.45
N TYR A 110 0.61 -17.66 -0.30
CA TYR A 110 0.60 -19.12 -0.18
C TYR A 110 -0.75 -19.58 0.39
N ASP A 111 -1.37 -20.57 -0.25
CA ASP A 111 -2.72 -21.04 0.14
C ASP A 111 -2.74 -21.67 1.55
N ASP A 112 -1.64 -22.28 1.94
CA ASP A 112 -1.46 -23.01 3.21
C ASP A 112 -0.89 -22.15 4.34
N SER A 113 -0.54 -20.90 4.07
CA SER A 113 0.09 -20.03 5.07
C SER A 113 -0.58 -18.65 5.14
N PRO A 114 -1.01 -18.21 6.32
CA PRO A 114 -1.57 -16.88 6.50
C PRO A 114 -0.50 -15.78 6.58
N THR A 115 0.78 -16.14 6.65
CA THR A 115 1.86 -15.22 7.04
C THR A 115 2.15 -14.18 5.97
N TRP A 116 2.27 -14.61 4.70
CA TRP A 116 2.68 -13.76 3.60
C TRP A 116 1.48 -13.33 2.77
N TRP A 117 1.28 -12.03 2.66
CA TRP A 117 0.11 -11.45 2.01
C TRP A 117 0.41 -10.12 1.34
N ASN A 118 -0.48 -9.70 0.45
CA ASN A 118 -0.55 -8.35 -0.09
C ASN A 118 -1.96 -8.08 -0.61
N MET A 119 -2.58 -6.99 -0.19
CA MET A 119 -3.91 -6.61 -0.65
C MET A 119 -3.96 -6.29 -2.15
N LEU A 120 -2.84 -5.97 -2.78
CA LEU A 120 -2.75 -5.75 -4.23
C LEU A 120 -3.01 -7.02 -5.05
N PHE A 121 -2.93 -8.20 -4.45
CA PHE A 121 -3.31 -9.44 -5.12
C PHE A 121 -4.82 -9.50 -5.40
N GLU A 122 -5.60 -8.69 -4.70
CA GLU A 122 -7.03 -8.58 -4.90
C GLU A 122 -7.41 -7.30 -5.66
N GLY A 123 -7.39 -7.34 -6.98
CA GLY A 123 -7.92 -6.27 -7.83
C GLY A 123 -6.93 -5.17 -8.22
N GLY A 124 -5.63 -5.35 -7.93
CA GLY A 124 -4.59 -4.39 -8.28
C GLY A 124 -4.75 -3.03 -7.57
N TYR A 125 -4.03 -2.03 -8.03
CA TYR A 125 -3.97 -0.71 -7.37
C TYR A 125 -5.29 0.08 -7.37
N GLN A 126 -6.18 -0.22 -8.29
CA GLN A 126 -7.50 0.43 -8.34
C GLN A 126 -8.53 -0.25 -7.43
N PHE A 127 -8.25 -1.47 -6.98
CA PHE A 127 -9.14 -2.28 -6.16
C PHE A 127 -10.56 -2.40 -6.73
N LYS A 128 -10.68 -2.43 -8.05
CA LYS A 128 -11.94 -2.59 -8.76
C LYS A 128 -12.30 -4.07 -8.92
N ASN A 129 -13.57 -4.35 -8.87
CA ASN A 129 -14.05 -5.66 -9.31
C ASN A 129 -13.80 -5.80 -10.81
N PRO A 130 -13.43 -7.00 -11.30
CA PRO A 130 -13.31 -7.21 -12.72
C PRO A 130 -14.68 -7.00 -13.39
N PRO A 131 -14.73 -6.51 -14.65
CA PRO A 131 -15.98 -6.37 -15.38
C PRO A 131 -16.61 -7.74 -15.62
N PRO A 132 -17.93 -7.79 -15.87
CA PRO A 132 -18.60 -9.01 -16.32
C PRO A 132 -17.92 -9.59 -17.57
N LYS A 133 -17.83 -10.89 -17.66
CA LYS A 133 -17.26 -11.59 -18.81
C LYS A 133 -18.39 -12.01 -19.75
N ILE A 134 -18.21 -11.73 -21.03
CA ILE A 134 -19.08 -12.31 -22.08
C ILE A 134 -18.44 -13.64 -22.48
N LEU A 135 -19.17 -14.72 -22.25
CA LEU A 135 -18.76 -16.07 -22.62
C LEU A 135 -18.92 -16.31 -24.12
N ALA A 136 -18.28 -17.35 -24.66
CA ALA A 136 -18.32 -17.68 -26.08
C ALA A 136 -19.75 -17.98 -26.60
N ASN A 137 -20.63 -18.41 -25.70
CA ASN A 137 -22.05 -18.66 -25.99
C ASN A 137 -22.93 -17.38 -25.93
N GLY A 138 -22.33 -16.20 -25.69
CA GLY A 138 -23.03 -14.93 -25.53
C GLY A 138 -23.62 -14.68 -24.14
N GLU A 139 -23.49 -15.62 -23.22
CA GLU A 139 -23.93 -15.46 -21.84
C GLU A 139 -23.04 -14.46 -21.09
N VAL A 140 -23.63 -13.65 -20.23
CA VAL A 140 -22.92 -12.70 -19.37
C VAL A 140 -22.70 -13.32 -18.00
N GLN A 141 -21.45 -13.69 -17.74
CA GLN A 141 -21.03 -14.10 -16.41
C GLN A 141 -20.82 -12.86 -15.53
N GLN A 142 -21.74 -12.62 -14.64
CA GLN A 142 -21.66 -11.51 -13.70
C GLN A 142 -20.52 -11.70 -12.68
N THR A 143 -19.83 -10.62 -12.36
CA THR A 143 -18.95 -10.58 -11.20
C THR A 143 -19.80 -10.60 -9.93
N PRO A 144 -19.42 -11.37 -8.91
CA PRO A 144 -20.12 -11.34 -7.63
C PRO A 144 -20.27 -9.89 -7.15
N ASN A 145 -21.48 -9.54 -6.72
CA ASN A 145 -21.79 -8.18 -6.26
C ASN A 145 -21.12 -7.95 -4.89
N GLN A 146 -19.96 -7.33 -4.91
CA GLN A 146 -19.20 -6.92 -3.73
C GLN A 146 -19.00 -5.39 -3.69
N GLY A 147 -19.90 -4.66 -4.33
CA GLY A 147 -19.71 -3.25 -4.63
C GLY A 147 -18.75 -3.02 -5.81
N ALA A 148 -18.65 -1.79 -6.26
CA ALA A 148 -17.79 -1.44 -7.38
C ALA A 148 -16.31 -1.53 -7.04
N ARG A 149 -15.97 -1.51 -5.74
CA ARG A 149 -14.60 -1.56 -5.24
C ARG A 149 -14.42 -2.54 -4.09
N ARG A 150 -13.20 -3.02 -3.97
CA ARG A 150 -12.76 -3.88 -2.86
C ARG A 150 -12.32 -3.01 -1.70
N LEU A 151 -13.28 -2.58 -0.89
CA LEU A 151 -13.06 -1.57 0.15
C LEU A 151 -12.02 -1.98 1.19
N HIS A 152 -12.00 -3.24 1.62
CA HIS A 152 -11.01 -3.70 2.59
C HIS A 152 -9.58 -3.63 2.04
N SER A 153 -9.39 -4.09 0.81
CA SER A 153 -8.07 -4.05 0.15
C SER A 153 -7.61 -2.61 -0.04
N ARG A 154 -8.51 -1.73 -0.45
CA ARG A 154 -8.24 -0.31 -0.62
C ARG A 154 -7.90 0.38 0.71
N THR A 155 -8.69 0.10 1.76
CA THR A 155 -8.46 0.65 3.10
C THR A 155 -7.13 0.17 3.67
N GLY A 156 -6.84 -1.13 3.56
CA GLY A 156 -5.58 -1.69 4.03
C GLY A 156 -4.38 -1.14 3.26
N PHE A 157 -4.48 -0.98 1.94
CA PHE A 157 -3.40 -0.40 1.14
C PHE A 157 -3.18 1.08 1.44
N PHE A 158 -4.24 1.84 1.64
CA PHE A 158 -4.12 3.23 2.11
C PHE A 158 -3.38 3.29 3.43
N TYR A 159 -3.77 2.47 4.41
CA TYR A 159 -3.13 2.48 5.72
C TYR A 159 -1.66 2.08 5.67
N THR A 160 -1.31 1.04 4.93
CA THR A 160 0.05 0.47 4.92
C THR A 160 1.01 1.18 3.96
N ALA A 161 0.51 1.87 2.96
CA ALA A 161 1.32 2.43 1.89
C ALA A 161 0.99 3.89 1.55
N THR A 162 -0.13 4.15 0.87
CA THR A 162 -0.40 5.47 0.27
C THR A 162 -0.64 6.56 1.29
N GLY A 163 -1.15 6.24 2.47
CA GLY A 163 -1.30 7.19 3.58
C GLY A 163 0.02 7.58 4.25
N ILE A 164 1.12 6.92 3.91
CA ILE A 164 2.46 7.24 4.41
C ILE A 164 3.28 7.97 3.35
N THR A 165 3.18 7.52 2.11
CA THR A 165 3.84 8.17 0.98
C THR A 165 2.94 8.17 -0.26
N PRO A 166 2.59 9.36 -0.75
CA PRO A 166 1.79 9.50 -1.98
C PRO A 166 2.44 8.86 -3.21
N ALA A 167 3.75 8.64 -3.19
CA ALA A 167 4.46 7.97 -4.29
C ALA A 167 4.03 6.52 -4.50
N MET A 168 3.45 5.85 -3.50
CA MET A 168 2.95 4.47 -3.61
C MET A 168 1.47 4.42 -4.02
N CYS A 169 1.07 5.20 -5.00
CA CYS A 169 -0.33 5.35 -5.39
C CYS A 169 -0.79 4.40 -6.50
N MET A 170 0.10 3.71 -7.19
CA MET A 170 -0.28 2.82 -8.30
C MET A 170 0.61 1.58 -8.38
N PHE A 171 0.03 0.54 -8.98
CA PHE A 171 0.72 -0.68 -9.38
C PHE A 171 0.93 -0.69 -10.90
N LEU A 172 2.17 -0.81 -11.32
CA LEU A 172 2.54 -0.95 -12.72
C LEU A 172 3.03 -2.37 -12.98
N THR A 173 2.38 -3.07 -13.88
CA THR A 173 2.75 -4.45 -14.21
C THR A 173 4.17 -4.49 -14.78
N ASN A 174 4.98 -5.41 -14.30
CA ASN A 174 6.39 -5.61 -14.69
C ASN A 174 7.32 -4.40 -14.41
N VAL A 175 6.87 -3.44 -13.63
CA VAL A 175 7.66 -2.26 -13.25
C VAL A 175 7.71 -2.14 -11.73
N GLY A 176 8.91 -1.89 -11.20
CA GLY A 176 9.14 -1.72 -9.77
C GLY A 176 9.30 -3.04 -9.02
N SER A 177 9.03 -3.02 -7.72
CA SER A 177 9.18 -4.16 -6.82
C SER A 177 7.84 -4.80 -6.52
N GLN A 178 7.86 -6.12 -6.33
CA GLN A 178 6.74 -6.87 -5.74
C GLN A 178 6.97 -6.96 -4.23
N TYR A 179 5.93 -6.70 -3.47
CA TYR A 179 5.99 -6.76 -2.01
C TYR A 179 5.13 -7.90 -1.49
N MET A 180 5.67 -8.60 -0.51
CA MET A 180 4.91 -9.47 0.37
C MET A 180 5.08 -8.95 1.79
N ILE A 181 3.99 -8.89 2.53
CA ILE A 181 3.94 -8.36 3.89
C ILE A 181 3.72 -9.54 4.84
N ALA A 182 4.39 -9.51 5.97
CA ALA A 182 4.13 -10.41 7.08
C ALA A 182 4.10 -9.60 8.38
N ASN A 183 3.08 -9.78 9.18
CA ASN A 183 2.91 -9.15 10.49
C ASN A 183 2.49 -10.15 11.58
N ILE A 184 2.29 -11.39 11.20
CA ILE A 184 1.98 -12.52 12.07
C ILE A 184 2.94 -13.68 11.80
N ASP A 185 3.17 -14.50 12.82
CA ASP A 185 3.94 -15.74 12.67
C ASP A 185 3.09 -16.87 12.07
N SER A 186 3.68 -18.05 11.87
CA SER A 186 3.00 -19.23 11.32
C SER A 186 1.83 -19.73 12.18
N ARG A 187 1.70 -19.28 13.42
CA ARG A 187 0.59 -19.61 14.33
C ARG A 187 -0.49 -18.52 14.33
N GLY A 188 -0.36 -17.48 13.48
CA GLY A 188 -1.27 -16.36 13.45
C GLY A 188 -1.10 -15.35 14.58
N VAL A 189 0.04 -15.40 15.31
CA VAL A 189 0.32 -14.48 16.40
C VAL A 189 1.10 -13.27 15.87
N PRO A 190 0.71 -12.03 16.20
CA PRO A 190 1.45 -10.84 15.80
C PRO A 190 2.91 -10.87 16.22
N PHE A 191 3.78 -10.36 15.36
CA PHE A 191 5.20 -10.24 15.68
C PHE A 191 5.41 -9.34 16.90
N ASN A 192 6.36 -9.76 17.72
CA ASN A 192 6.73 -9.07 18.95
C ASN A 192 8.24 -8.81 18.96
N GLY A 193 8.63 -7.55 19.08
CA GLY A 193 10.03 -7.15 19.03
C GLY A 193 10.93 -7.73 20.14
N SER A 194 10.36 -8.33 21.19
CA SER A 194 11.13 -9.04 22.22
C SER A 194 11.44 -10.50 21.85
N LYS A 195 10.98 -10.99 20.70
CA LYS A 195 11.16 -12.38 20.27
C LYS A 195 12.07 -12.47 19.05
N THR A 196 12.69 -13.63 18.90
CA THR A 196 13.44 -13.97 17.69
C THR A 196 12.56 -14.82 16.78
N TYR A 197 12.60 -14.49 15.48
CA TYR A 197 11.86 -15.20 14.45
C TYR A 197 12.83 -15.75 13.41
N LYS A 198 12.52 -16.93 12.88
CA LYS A 198 13.22 -17.55 11.76
C LYS A 198 12.34 -17.45 10.53
N VAL A 199 12.92 -17.06 9.41
CA VAL A 199 12.28 -17.08 8.10
C VAL A 199 13.01 -18.10 7.25
N ASP A 200 12.30 -19.10 6.75
CA ASP A 200 12.82 -20.06 5.82
C ASP A 200 12.52 -19.57 4.39
N LEU A 201 13.56 -19.38 3.61
CA LEU A 201 13.46 -18.92 2.24
C LEU A 201 13.53 -20.12 1.29
N PRO A 202 12.65 -20.19 0.28
CA PRO A 202 12.78 -21.20 -0.75
C PRO A 202 14.07 -21.00 -1.53
N LYS A 203 14.59 -22.09 -2.10
CA LYS A 203 15.64 -21.99 -3.11
C LYS A 203 15.10 -21.28 -4.34
N ASP A 204 15.99 -20.64 -5.08
CA ASP A 204 15.68 -20.03 -6.38
C ASP A 204 14.52 -19.02 -6.33
N ILE A 205 14.61 -18.07 -5.38
CA ILE A 205 13.66 -16.96 -5.31
C ILE A 205 13.59 -16.28 -6.69
N PRO A 206 12.39 -16.18 -7.32
CA PRO A 206 12.24 -15.68 -8.68
C PRO A 206 12.37 -14.15 -8.76
N ALA A 207 13.46 -13.62 -8.23
CA ALA A 207 13.77 -12.21 -8.27
C ALA A 207 14.75 -11.91 -9.41
N ALA A 208 14.32 -11.16 -10.41
CA ALA A 208 15.13 -10.86 -11.59
C ALA A 208 16.43 -10.09 -11.25
N ARG A 209 16.45 -9.33 -10.17
CA ARG A 209 17.58 -8.48 -9.80
C ARG A 209 18.05 -8.66 -8.36
N PHE A 210 17.13 -8.54 -7.41
CA PHE A 210 17.42 -8.73 -5.99
C PHE A 210 16.14 -8.98 -5.20
N TRP A 211 16.30 -9.52 -4.03
CA TRP A 211 15.27 -9.58 -3.00
C TRP A 211 15.81 -9.01 -1.68
N SER A 212 14.92 -8.51 -0.85
CA SER A 212 15.29 -8.04 0.49
C SER A 212 14.11 -8.12 1.46
N PHE A 213 14.43 -8.28 2.73
CA PHE A 213 13.55 -8.05 3.85
C PHE A 213 13.85 -6.69 4.46
N THR A 214 12.82 -5.95 4.80
CA THR A 214 12.93 -4.72 5.58
C THR A 214 11.92 -4.78 6.71
N VAL A 215 12.33 -4.39 7.90
CA VAL A 215 11.47 -4.44 9.08
C VAL A 215 10.95 -3.05 9.39
N TYR A 216 9.63 -2.98 9.61
CA TYR A 216 8.92 -1.75 9.90
C TYR A 216 8.21 -1.85 11.24
N ASP A 217 8.03 -0.70 11.88
CA ASP A 217 7.10 -0.55 12.97
C ASP A 217 5.67 -0.55 12.44
N ASN A 218 4.80 -1.35 13.04
CA ASN A 218 3.45 -1.58 12.54
C ASN A 218 2.49 -0.40 12.84
N GLU A 219 2.80 0.43 13.83
CA GLU A 219 1.98 1.57 14.20
C GLU A 219 2.34 2.82 13.38
N SER A 220 3.62 3.13 13.29
CA SER A 220 4.12 4.27 12.53
C SER A 220 4.31 3.95 11.04
N ARG A 221 4.47 2.67 10.71
CA ARG A 221 4.78 2.14 9.36
C ARG A 221 6.13 2.66 8.82
N SER A 222 6.95 3.16 9.70
CA SER A 222 8.33 3.57 9.42
C SER A 222 9.30 2.43 9.64
N MET A 223 10.45 2.45 8.97
CA MET A 223 11.53 1.52 9.26
C MET A 223 11.93 1.59 10.73
N LEU A 224 12.20 0.43 11.34
CA LEU A 224 12.66 0.39 12.72
C LEU A 224 13.98 1.15 12.88
N GLN A 225 14.06 1.94 13.93
CA GLN A 225 15.31 2.49 14.39
C GLN A 225 16.07 1.42 15.20
N THR A 226 17.15 0.92 14.65
CA THR A 226 17.95 -0.15 15.24
C THR A 226 19.43 0.24 15.25
N PRO A 227 20.30 -0.45 16.02
CA PRO A 227 21.76 -0.28 15.93
C PRO A 227 22.30 -0.52 14.51
N GLN A 228 21.63 -1.40 13.72
CA GLN A 228 21.90 -1.52 12.30
C GLN A 228 21.25 -0.34 11.58
N LYS A 229 22.05 0.45 10.89
CA LYS A 229 21.60 1.69 10.22
C LYS A 229 20.40 1.49 9.30
N TYR A 230 20.35 0.36 8.59
CA TYR A 230 19.23 -0.03 7.75
C TYR A 230 18.74 -1.43 8.18
N PRO A 231 17.54 -1.57 8.74
CA PRO A 231 17.02 -2.83 9.27
C PRO A 231 16.55 -3.75 8.13
N ARG A 232 17.47 -4.13 7.27
CA ARG A 232 17.23 -4.98 6.10
C ARG A 232 18.24 -6.10 5.97
N ALA A 233 17.84 -7.20 5.36
CA ALA A 233 18.70 -8.26 4.87
C ALA A 233 18.24 -8.67 3.46
N GLY A 234 19.15 -9.09 2.59
CA GLY A 234 18.77 -9.46 1.23
C GLY A 234 19.94 -9.90 0.38
N SER A 235 19.65 -10.25 -0.87
CA SER A 235 20.64 -10.75 -1.83
C SER A 235 21.79 -9.77 -2.15
N GLN A 236 21.57 -8.48 -1.86
CA GLN A 236 22.57 -7.42 -2.04
C GLN A 236 23.19 -6.96 -0.69
N SER A 237 22.98 -7.72 0.36
CA SER A 237 23.58 -7.39 1.67
C SER A 237 25.08 -7.60 1.62
N TYR A 238 25.83 -6.67 2.24
CA TYR A 238 27.26 -6.83 2.40
C TYR A 238 27.57 -8.00 3.33
N PRO A 239 28.74 -8.64 3.23
CA PRO A 239 29.10 -9.81 4.02
C PRO A 239 28.86 -9.68 5.52
N SER A 240 29.02 -8.45 6.07
CA SER A 240 28.75 -8.16 7.48
C SER A 240 27.30 -8.30 7.92
N THR A 241 26.35 -8.23 6.99
CA THR A 241 24.92 -8.41 7.26
C THR A 241 24.42 -9.75 6.79
N ALA A 242 25.15 -10.41 5.89
CA ALA A 242 24.85 -11.75 5.38
C ALA A 242 25.35 -12.86 6.31
N SER A 243 26.13 -12.55 7.36
CA SER A 243 26.71 -13.55 8.25
C SER A 243 25.71 -14.41 9.03
N ASN A 244 24.43 -14.06 8.99
CA ASN A 244 23.33 -14.83 9.58
C ASN A 244 22.51 -15.62 8.56
N LEU A 245 22.83 -15.52 7.28
CA LEU A 245 22.29 -16.40 6.27
C LEU A 245 23.06 -17.73 6.33
N LYS A 246 22.51 -18.69 7.05
CA LYS A 246 23.01 -20.05 6.94
C LYS A 246 22.70 -20.56 5.55
N THR A 247 23.74 -20.98 4.85
CA THR A 247 23.66 -21.50 3.46
C THR A 247 23.13 -22.94 3.37
N ASP A 248 22.64 -23.49 4.45
CA ASP A 248 22.21 -24.89 4.58
C ASP A 248 20.71 -25.08 4.33
N GLY A 249 20.07 -24.19 3.60
CA GLY A 249 18.66 -24.28 3.28
C GLY A 249 18.42 -24.45 1.81
#